data_21307d9adbbe906d3bb89e5f4acdf246
#
_entry.id   21307d9adbbe906d3bb89e5f4acdf246
#
_cell.length_a   1.000
_cell.length_b   1.000
_cell.length_c   1.000
_cell.angle_alpha   90.00
_cell.angle_beta   90.00
_cell.angle_gamma   90.00
#
_symmetry.space_group_name_H-M   'P 1'
#
loop_
_entity.id
_entity.type
_entity.pdbx_description
1 polymer ?
#
loop_
_entity_poly.entity_id
_entity_poly.type
_entity_poly.pdbx_seq_one_letter_code
_entity_poly.pdbx_strand_id
1 'polypeptide(L)'
;MARARVLIWAVCALRLALATVYFQEEFLDGGLQTTQNGRFYAISARFKPFSNKGKTLVIQYTVKHEQKMDCGGGYIKIFPADLDQKNLNGKSQYYIMFGPDICGFDIKKVHVILHFKNQYHSNKKSIRCKVDGFTHLYALVLRPDLSYEVQVDGQAIESGSIEYDWNLTSFRKMEESAAESKDWNQAKDAKAQDWEQHFLDASASQPSDWNSELDGDWQASLLQKPPYQDGLKPEGIDKDIWLHQKMKNTNYLTQYDLSEFENIGAIGLELWQVRSGTIFDNFLITDDEEYAENFAKATWGETKGPEREMDAVQAKEEVKKAREEDEELLAGKFHMRESHFNRYYRRDEL
;
A
#
# COMPACT_ATOMS: atom_id res chain seq x y z
N MET A 1 -33.98 -14.60 -64.37
CA MET A 1 -33.52 -15.19 -63.11
C MET A 1 -32.53 -14.19 -62.47
N ALA A 2 -33.05 -13.36 -61.56
CA ALA A 2 -32.25 -12.34 -60.87
C ALA A 2 -31.79 -12.90 -59.50
N ARG A 3 -30.47 -13.01 -59.32
CA ARG A 3 -29.91 -13.41 -58.02
C ARG A 3 -29.83 -12.18 -57.10
N ALA A 4 -30.68 -12.12 -56.10
CA ALA A 4 -30.58 -11.13 -55.04
C ALA A 4 -29.33 -11.45 -54.15
N ARG A 5 -28.36 -10.54 -54.12
CA ARG A 5 -27.23 -10.55 -53.16
C ARG A 5 -27.70 -9.83 -51.92
N VAL A 6 -27.93 -10.61 -50.87
CA VAL A 6 -28.14 -10.11 -49.50
C VAL A 6 -26.79 -9.71 -48.96
N LEU A 7 -26.53 -8.39 -48.85
CA LEU A 7 -25.40 -7.84 -48.11
C LEU A 7 -25.75 -7.84 -46.60
N ILE A 8 -25.18 -8.77 -45.87
CA ILE A 8 -25.24 -8.77 -44.42
C ILE A 8 -24.22 -7.73 -43.95
N TRP A 9 -24.71 -6.57 -43.49
CA TRP A 9 -23.91 -5.59 -42.75
C TRP A 9 -23.74 -6.12 -41.33
N ALA A 10 -22.58 -6.72 -41.04
CA ALA A 10 -22.17 -6.97 -39.66
C ALA A 10 -21.77 -5.60 -39.07
N VAL A 11 -22.71 -4.99 -38.37
CA VAL A 11 -22.40 -3.83 -37.51
C VAL A 11 -21.63 -4.38 -36.32
N CYS A 12 -20.31 -4.37 -36.39
CA CYS A 12 -19.45 -4.45 -35.25
C CYS A 12 -19.71 -3.20 -34.39
N ALA A 13 -20.57 -3.35 -33.40
CA ALA A 13 -20.68 -2.37 -32.32
C ALA A 13 -19.38 -2.43 -31.51
N LEU A 14 -18.36 -1.67 -31.92
CA LEU A 14 -17.27 -1.30 -31.04
C LEU A 14 -17.92 -0.54 -29.88
N ARG A 15 -18.08 -1.21 -28.76
CA ARG A 15 -18.29 -0.51 -27.49
C ARG A 15 -16.96 0.20 -27.22
N LEU A 16 -16.86 1.46 -27.58
CA LEU A 16 -15.89 2.37 -26.98
C LEU A 16 -16.23 2.39 -25.49
N ALA A 17 -15.49 1.62 -24.71
CA ALA A 17 -15.52 1.76 -23.27
C ALA A 17 -14.96 3.16 -22.99
N LEU A 18 -15.85 4.10 -22.69
CA LEU A 18 -15.40 5.41 -22.21
C LEU A 18 -14.81 5.19 -20.83
N ALA A 19 -13.59 5.70 -20.64
CA ALA A 19 -12.93 5.74 -19.34
C ALA A 19 -13.87 6.34 -18.29
N THR A 20 -14.02 5.69 -17.15
CA THR A 20 -14.78 6.26 -16.03
C THR A 20 -13.78 6.87 -15.06
N VAL A 21 -13.76 8.18 -14.99
CA VAL A 21 -13.01 8.92 -13.96
C VAL A 21 -13.90 9.06 -12.74
N TYR A 22 -13.48 8.46 -11.63
CA TYR A 22 -14.20 8.51 -10.36
C TYR A 22 -13.79 9.70 -9.49
N PHE A 23 -12.51 10.06 -9.55
CA PHE A 23 -11.93 11.21 -8.86
C PHE A 23 -10.71 11.73 -9.64
N GLN A 24 -10.60 13.04 -9.77
CA GLN A 24 -9.45 13.73 -10.34
C GLN A 24 -9.29 15.07 -9.64
N GLU A 25 -8.08 15.39 -9.20
CA GLU A 25 -7.73 16.68 -8.59
C GLU A 25 -6.31 17.06 -8.99
N GLU A 26 -6.20 18.24 -9.55
CA GLU A 26 -4.96 18.91 -9.92
C GLU A 26 -4.94 20.25 -9.19
N PHE A 27 -4.06 20.39 -8.22
CA PHE A 27 -3.93 21.66 -7.50
C PHE A 27 -3.13 22.65 -8.36
N LEU A 28 -3.82 23.50 -9.09
CA LEU A 28 -3.22 24.44 -10.05
C LEU A 28 -2.22 25.43 -9.42
N ASP A 29 -2.29 25.63 -8.11
CA ASP A 29 -1.45 26.57 -7.34
C ASP A 29 -0.28 25.90 -6.59
N GLY A 30 0.15 24.69 -7.01
CA GLY A 30 1.38 24.07 -6.49
C GLY A 30 1.22 22.89 -5.54
N GLY A 31 0.05 22.26 -5.46
CA GLY A 31 -0.16 21.03 -4.71
C GLY A 31 -0.52 21.23 -3.24
N LEU A 32 -0.83 20.11 -2.57
CA LEU A 32 -1.15 20.07 -1.15
C LEU A 32 0.12 19.81 -0.33
N GLN A 33 0.61 20.84 0.36
CA GLN A 33 1.89 20.80 1.08
C GLN A 33 1.70 20.64 2.59
N THR A 34 2.53 19.80 3.23
CA THR A 34 2.68 19.75 4.68
C THR A 34 3.61 20.87 5.16
N THR A 35 3.22 21.63 6.19
CA THR A 35 3.88 22.88 6.55
C THR A 35 4.48 22.93 7.96
N GLN A 36 4.19 21.94 8.83
CA GLN A 36 4.66 21.91 10.21
C GLN A 36 5.37 20.61 10.54
N ASN A 37 6.51 20.69 11.19
CA ASN A 37 7.26 19.53 11.65
C ASN A 37 6.59 18.83 12.84
N GLY A 38 6.79 17.51 12.96
CA GLY A 38 6.33 16.72 14.09
C GLY A 38 4.80 16.72 14.22
N ARG A 39 4.08 16.54 13.13
CA ARG A 39 2.61 16.61 13.09
C ARG A 39 1.97 15.42 12.42
N PHE A 40 0.78 15.09 12.90
CA PHE A 40 -0.18 14.31 12.14
C PHE A 40 -0.96 15.21 11.20
N TYR A 41 -1.11 14.75 9.97
CA TYR A 41 -1.92 15.39 8.95
C TYR A 41 -3.07 14.49 8.60
N ALA A 42 -4.28 15.05 8.59
CA ALA A 42 -5.47 14.34 8.17
C ALA A 42 -6.33 15.26 7.29
N ILE A 43 -6.49 14.88 6.03
CA ILE A 43 -7.35 15.57 5.07
C ILE A 43 -8.00 14.54 4.15
N SER A 44 -9.23 14.77 3.75
CA SER A 44 -9.92 13.87 2.82
C SER A 44 -10.90 14.62 1.93
N ALA A 45 -11.09 14.08 0.73
CA ALA A 45 -12.10 14.50 -0.23
C ALA A 45 -13.09 13.37 -0.48
N ARG A 46 -14.40 13.72 -0.56
CA ARG A 46 -15.46 12.80 -0.94
C ARG A 46 -15.77 12.95 -2.43
N PHE A 47 -16.16 11.84 -3.02
CA PHE A 47 -16.68 11.78 -4.37
C PHE A 47 -17.91 10.87 -4.44
N LYS A 48 -18.53 10.77 -5.60
CA LYS A 48 -19.67 9.90 -5.81
C LYS A 48 -19.27 8.44 -5.56
N PRO A 49 -19.92 7.72 -4.64
CA PRO A 49 -19.57 6.34 -4.34
C PRO A 49 -19.67 5.43 -5.55
N PHE A 50 -18.74 4.51 -5.67
CA PHE A 50 -18.69 3.50 -6.73
C PHE A 50 -18.18 2.16 -6.20
N SER A 51 -18.33 1.12 -7.01
CA SER A 51 -17.70 -0.19 -6.82
C SER A 51 -16.81 -0.49 -8.02
N ASN A 52 -15.62 -1.07 -7.78
CA ASN A 52 -14.76 -1.54 -8.84
C ASN A 52 -15.02 -2.99 -9.24
N LYS A 53 -16.17 -3.55 -8.85
CA LYS A 53 -16.54 -4.93 -9.15
C LYS A 53 -16.47 -5.26 -10.63
N GLY A 54 -15.63 -6.26 -10.99
CA GLY A 54 -15.39 -6.68 -12.36
C GLY A 54 -14.70 -5.65 -13.24
N LYS A 55 -14.08 -4.63 -12.64
CA LYS A 55 -13.37 -3.54 -13.34
C LYS A 55 -11.96 -3.37 -12.81
N THR A 56 -11.10 -2.87 -13.66
CA THR A 56 -9.80 -2.35 -13.23
C THR A 56 -9.99 -1.15 -12.30
N LEU A 57 -9.13 -1.02 -11.32
CA LEU A 57 -9.03 0.14 -10.45
C LEU A 57 -7.61 0.69 -10.55
N VAL A 58 -7.48 1.90 -11.07
CA VAL A 58 -6.22 2.64 -11.12
C VAL A 58 -6.28 3.77 -10.10
N ILE A 59 -5.28 3.82 -9.24
CA ILE A 59 -5.09 4.87 -8.23
C ILE A 59 -3.73 5.49 -8.49
N GLN A 60 -3.69 6.79 -8.78
CA GLN A 60 -2.48 7.48 -9.18
C GLN A 60 -2.41 8.85 -8.51
N TYR A 61 -1.19 9.29 -8.18
CA TYR A 61 -0.90 10.63 -7.69
C TYR A 61 0.59 10.92 -7.79
N THR A 62 0.96 12.17 -7.61
CA THR A 62 2.36 12.59 -7.49
C THR A 62 2.69 13.00 -6.07
N VAL A 63 3.93 12.76 -5.67
CA VAL A 63 4.46 13.20 -4.37
C VAL A 63 5.90 13.67 -4.52
N LYS A 64 6.21 14.80 -3.85
CA LYS A 64 7.55 15.37 -3.75
C LYS A 64 7.92 15.54 -2.30
N HIS A 65 9.13 15.14 -1.93
CA HIS A 65 9.71 15.42 -0.63
C HIS A 65 10.80 16.48 -0.78
N GLU A 66 10.45 17.77 -0.63
CA GLU A 66 11.43 18.87 -0.74
C GLU A 66 12.46 18.84 0.38
N GLN A 67 12.05 18.32 1.54
CA GLN A 67 12.91 18.14 2.70
C GLN A 67 13.63 16.80 2.65
N LYS A 68 14.81 16.73 3.28
CA LYS A 68 15.40 15.43 3.57
C LYS A 68 14.51 14.69 4.57
N MET A 69 13.74 13.71 4.09
CA MET A 69 12.80 12.96 4.91
C MET A 69 13.55 12.04 5.89
N ASP A 70 13.39 12.30 7.19
CA ASP A 70 13.92 11.42 8.25
C ASP A 70 12.94 10.31 8.58
N CYS A 71 11.66 10.67 8.83
CA CYS A 71 10.58 9.73 9.02
C CYS A 71 9.24 10.38 8.68
N GLY A 72 8.51 9.77 7.77
CA GLY A 72 7.19 10.27 7.36
C GLY A 72 6.59 9.52 6.20
N GLY A 73 5.28 9.50 6.16
CA GLY A 73 4.52 8.93 5.07
C GLY A 73 4.35 9.90 3.89
N GLY A 74 4.40 9.34 2.69
CA GLY A 74 3.99 10.00 1.44
C GLY A 74 2.87 9.22 0.75
N TYR A 75 2.12 8.40 1.50
CA TYR A 75 1.07 7.52 1.01
C TYR A 75 -0.31 8.17 1.07
N ILE A 76 -1.23 7.62 0.30
CA ILE A 76 -2.65 7.98 0.30
C ILE A 76 -3.48 6.80 0.79
N LYS A 77 -4.70 7.08 1.24
CA LYS A 77 -5.69 6.09 1.66
C LYS A 77 -6.99 6.25 0.89
N ILE A 78 -7.58 5.14 0.50
CA ILE A 78 -8.91 5.06 -0.13
C ILE A 78 -9.89 4.54 0.91
N PHE A 79 -10.98 5.26 1.08
CA PHE A 79 -11.93 5.03 2.16
C PHE A 79 -13.32 4.68 1.63
N PRO A 80 -14.14 4.00 2.45
CA PRO A 80 -15.55 3.85 2.19
C PRO A 80 -16.29 5.21 2.22
N ALA A 81 -17.45 5.28 1.58
CA ALA A 81 -18.21 6.52 1.45
C ALA A 81 -18.78 7.06 2.76
N ASP A 82 -18.92 6.22 3.76
CA ASP A 82 -19.38 6.57 5.12
C ASP A 82 -18.28 7.06 6.07
N LEU A 83 -17.08 7.33 5.54
CA LEU A 83 -15.98 7.88 6.32
C LEU A 83 -16.42 9.11 7.14
N ASP A 84 -16.15 9.10 8.44
CA ASP A 84 -16.26 10.31 9.27
C ASP A 84 -15.04 11.21 9.03
N GLN A 85 -15.17 12.15 8.07
CA GLN A 85 -14.08 13.07 7.71
C GLN A 85 -13.69 14.01 8.86
N LYS A 86 -14.61 14.33 9.76
CA LYS A 86 -14.32 15.25 10.89
C LYS A 86 -13.42 14.61 11.93
N ASN A 87 -13.52 13.30 12.07
CA ASN A 87 -12.75 12.50 13.03
C ASN A 87 -11.74 11.58 12.32
N LEU A 88 -11.27 11.96 11.12
CA LEU A 88 -10.27 11.19 10.39
C LEU A 88 -8.97 11.06 11.20
N ASN A 89 -8.56 9.84 11.49
CA ASN A 89 -7.38 9.53 12.28
C ASN A 89 -6.86 8.12 11.98
N GLY A 90 -5.74 7.71 12.61
CA GLY A 90 -5.09 6.41 12.38
C GLY A 90 -5.95 5.16 12.64
N LYS A 91 -7.10 5.31 13.32
CA LYS A 91 -8.06 4.22 13.55
C LYS A 91 -9.17 4.18 12.50
N SER A 92 -9.26 5.20 11.63
CA SER A 92 -10.26 5.23 10.57
C SER A 92 -10.02 4.07 9.59
N GLN A 93 -11.05 3.27 9.35
CA GLN A 93 -10.96 2.14 8.42
C GLN A 93 -10.78 2.62 7.00
N TYR A 94 -9.92 1.96 6.25
CA TYR A 94 -9.66 2.24 4.84
C TYR A 94 -9.65 0.94 4.03
N TYR A 95 -9.91 1.02 2.74
CA TYR A 95 -9.83 -0.12 1.82
C TYR A 95 -8.41 -0.36 1.32
N ILE A 96 -7.74 0.72 0.94
CA ILE A 96 -6.41 0.66 0.33
C ILE A 96 -5.54 1.75 0.95
N MET A 97 -4.31 1.40 1.30
CA MET A 97 -3.23 2.35 1.59
C MET A 97 -2.14 2.13 0.55
N PHE A 98 -1.78 3.18 -0.16
CA PHE A 98 -0.83 3.11 -1.26
C PHE A 98 0.14 4.27 -1.27
N GLY A 99 1.44 3.99 -1.41
CA GLY A 99 2.47 4.97 -1.67
C GLY A 99 3.71 4.84 -0.79
N PRO A 100 4.66 5.79 -0.93
CA PRO A 100 5.93 5.74 -0.26
C PRO A 100 5.81 5.98 1.24
N ASP A 101 6.64 5.27 1.99
CA ASP A 101 6.88 5.46 3.42
C ASP A 101 8.38 5.40 3.68
N ILE A 102 8.89 6.46 4.28
CA ILE A 102 10.31 6.64 4.55
C ILE A 102 10.48 6.85 6.04
N CYS A 103 11.20 5.94 6.72
CA CYS A 103 11.53 6.13 8.13
C CYS A 103 12.91 5.54 8.44
N GLY A 104 13.85 6.39 8.76
CA GLY A 104 15.24 6.02 9.05
C GLY A 104 15.96 5.39 7.85
N PHE A 105 16.86 4.46 8.14
CA PHE A 105 17.64 3.77 7.11
C PHE A 105 16.92 2.57 6.51
N ASP A 106 16.03 1.94 7.29
CA ASP A 106 15.47 0.62 6.99
C ASP A 106 14.15 0.69 6.20
N ILE A 107 13.33 1.72 6.46
CA ILE A 107 12.02 1.87 5.81
C ILE A 107 12.13 2.87 4.67
N LYS A 108 12.19 2.36 3.43
CA LYS A 108 12.16 3.14 2.18
C LYS A 108 11.40 2.34 1.14
N LYS A 109 10.11 2.21 1.36
CA LYS A 109 9.28 1.31 0.57
C LYS A 109 7.94 1.93 0.17
N VAL A 110 7.40 1.44 -0.92
CA VAL A 110 6.01 1.69 -1.30
C VAL A 110 5.13 0.70 -0.56
N HIS A 111 4.23 1.20 0.27
CA HIS A 111 3.18 0.39 0.87
C HIS A 111 2.09 0.11 -0.14
N VAL A 112 1.63 -1.13 -0.18
CA VAL A 112 0.35 -1.52 -0.77
C VAL A 112 -0.34 -2.40 0.26
N ILE A 113 -1.27 -1.82 1.01
CA ILE A 113 -2.02 -2.51 2.05
C ILE A 113 -3.48 -2.55 1.64
N LEU A 114 -4.05 -3.75 1.61
CA LEU A 114 -5.45 -3.99 1.28
C LEU A 114 -6.21 -4.42 2.54
N HIS A 115 -7.38 -3.84 2.76
CA HIS A 115 -8.29 -4.24 3.82
C HIS A 115 -9.22 -5.32 3.30
N PHE A 116 -9.17 -6.46 3.96
CA PHE A 116 -9.94 -7.61 3.53
C PHE A 116 -10.40 -8.42 4.75
N LYS A 117 -11.69 -8.77 4.85
CA LYS A 117 -12.28 -9.49 5.99
C LYS A 117 -11.89 -8.91 7.36
N ASN A 118 -12.03 -7.61 7.54
CA ASN A 118 -11.67 -6.88 8.75
C ASN A 118 -10.20 -7.00 9.16
N GLN A 119 -9.32 -7.34 8.23
CA GLN A 119 -7.87 -7.39 8.45
C GLN A 119 -7.14 -6.61 7.36
N TYR A 120 -6.00 -6.04 7.73
CA TYR A 120 -5.10 -5.37 6.82
C TYR A 120 -4.01 -6.32 6.37
N HIS A 121 -3.89 -6.48 5.07
CA HIS A 121 -2.90 -7.36 4.45
C HIS A 121 -1.90 -6.50 3.68
N SER A 122 -0.62 -6.63 4.03
CA SER A 122 0.47 -5.94 3.33
C SER A 122 1.04 -6.83 2.24
N ASN A 123 1.47 -6.21 1.14
CA ASN A 123 2.25 -6.90 0.12
C ASN A 123 3.55 -7.46 0.73
N LYS A 124 3.88 -8.70 0.44
CA LYS A 124 5.13 -9.37 0.88
C LYS A 124 6.36 -8.81 0.20
N LYS A 125 6.20 -8.32 -1.03
CA LYS A 125 7.30 -7.82 -1.82
C LYS A 125 7.73 -6.46 -1.30
N SER A 126 9.04 -6.27 -1.20
CA SER A 126 9.62 -5.00 -0.80
C SER A 126 9.82 -4.12 -2.02
N ILE A 127 8.91 -3.20 -2.24
CA ILE A 127 8.93 -2.26 -3.36
C ILE A 127 9.65 -1.00 -2.87
N ARG A 128 10.80 -0.67 -3.46
CA ARG A 128 11.57 0.51 -3.07
C ARG A 128 10.91 1.79 -3.58
N CYS A 129 10.81 2.80 -2.72
CA CYS A 129 10.40 4.14 -3.12
C CYS A 129 11.59 5.00 -3.52
N LYS A 130 11.31 6.12 -4.20
CA LYS A 130 12.28 7.18 -4.45
C LYS A 130 12.49 8.01 -3.18
N VAL A 131 13.71 8.48 -2.98
CA VAL A 131 14.12 9.23 -1.77
C VAL A 131 14.88 10.50 -2.11
N ASP A 132 14.87 10.91 -3.38
CA ASP A 132 15.41 12.19 -3.82
C ASP A 132 14.38 13.32 -3.62
N GLY A 133 14.76 14.54 -3.94
CA GLY A 133 13.93 15.74 -3.78
C GLY A 133 13.02 16.04 -4.95
N PHE A 134 12.91 15.14 -5.94
CA PHE A 134 12.09 15.36 -7.13
C PHE A 134 10.65 14.86 -6.95
N THR A 135 9.78 15.37 -7.81
CA THR A 135 8.40 14.90 -7.91
C THR A 135 8.34 13.54 -8.58
N HIS A 136 7.75 12.56 -7.89
CA HIS A 136 7.56 11.20 -8.38
C HIS A 136 6.10 10.85 -8.53
N LEU A 137 5.80 10.17 -9.63
CA LEU A 137 4.50 9.60 -9.93
C LEU A 137 4.41 8.19 -9.37
N TYR A 138 3.39 7.91 -8.57
CA TYR A 138 3.05 6.58 -8.07
C TYR A 138 1.69 6.16 -8.61
N ALA A 139 1.62 4.97 -9.20
CA ALA A 139 0.37 4.39 -9.67
C ALA A 139 0.23 2.92 -9.21
N LEU A 140 -0.97 2.58 -8.77
CA LEU A 140 -1.39 1.22 -8.42
C LEU A 140 -2.52 0.82 -9.36
N VAL A 141 -2.33 -0.31 -10.03
CA VAL A 141 -3.35 -0.93 -10.89
C VAL A 141 -3.77 -2.24 -10.25
N LEU A 142 -5.07 -2.39 -9.98
CA LEU A 142 -5.68 -3.63 -9.52
C LEU A 142 -6.67 -4.09 -10.58
N ARG A 143 -6.49 -5.31 -11.10
CA ARG A 143 -7.30 -5.84 -12.19
C ARG A 143 -8.25 -6.94 -11.69
N PRO A 144 -9.39 -7.16 -12.36
CA PRO A 144 -10.38 -8.15 -11.92
C PRO A 144 -9.90 -9.60 -12.03
N ASP A 145 -8.82 -9.86 -12.76
CA ASP A 145 -8.16 -11.17 -12.82
C ASP A 145 -7.23 -11.45 -11.63
N LEU A 146 -7.24 -10.59 -10.62
CA LEU A 146 -6.37 -10.58 -9.44
C LEU A 146 -4.90 -10.27 -9.76
N SER A 147 -4.58 -9.80 -10.95
CA SER A 147 -3.27 -9.23 -11.22
C SER A 147 -3.18 -7.81 -10.66
N TYR A 148 -1.99 -7.41 -10.26
CA TYR A 148 -1.71 -6.05 -9.86
C TYR A 148 -0.40 -5.56 -10.47
N GLU A 149 -0.28 -4.25 -10.53
CA GLU A 149 0.93 -3.58 -10.96
C GLU A 149 1.17 -2.31 -10.13
N VAL A 150 2.40 -2.13 -9.68
CA VAL A 150 2.86 -0.90 -9.04
C VAL A 150 3.82 -0.22 -9.98
N GLN A 151 3.51 1.01 -10.33
CA GLN A 151 4.34 1.85 -11.19
C GLN A 151 4.94 3.00 -10.39
N VAL A 152 6.18 3.34 -10.71
CA VAL A 152 6.85 4.55 -10.24
C VAL A 152 7.44 5.25 -11.46
N ASP A 153 7.12 6.52 -11.62
CA ASP A 153 7.56 7.34 -12.76
C ASP A 153 7.15 6.77 -14.14
N GLY A 154 5.96 6.16 -14.21
CA GLY A 154 5.43 5.53 -15.41
C GLY A 154 6.10 4.21 -15.78
N GLN A 155 6.91 3.65 -14.90
CA GLN A 155 7.55 2.34 -15.10
C GLN A 155 6.98 1.31 -14.13
N ALA A 156 6.61 0.15 -14.62
CA ALA A 156 6.23 -0.98 -13.79
C ALA A 156 7.44 -1.45 -12.98
N ILE A 157 7.40 -1.26 -11.66
CA ILE A 157 8.46 -1.65 -10.74
C ILE A 157 8.17 -3.01 -10.14
N GLU A 158 6.89 -3.32 -9.91
CA GLU A 158 6.47 -4.59 -9.35
C GLU A 158 5.12 -4.99 -9.92
N SER A 159 4.94 -6.28 -10.16
CA SER A 159 3.67 -6.86 -10.60
C SER A 159 3.52 -8.29 -10.09
N GLY A 160 2.31 -8.80 -10.09
CA GLY A 160 2.06 -10.15 -9.63
C GLY A 160 0.59 -10.45 -9.40
N SER A 161 0.32 -11.37 -8.50
CA SER A 161 -1.03 -11.77 -8.12
C SER A 161 -1.35 -11.34 -6.70
N ILE A 162 -2.50 -10.71 -6.51
CA ILE A 162 -3.00 -10.28 -5.20
C ILE A 162 -3.11 -11.48 -4.26
N GLU A 163 -3.58 -12.61 -4.75
CA GLU A 163 -3.74 -13.83 -3.96
C GLU A 163 -2.42 -14.33 -3.36
N TYR A 164 -1.35 -14.34 -4.15
CA TYR A 164 -0.05 -14.86 -3.72
C TYR A 164 0.75 -13.85 -2.90
N ASP A 165 0.77 -12.60 -3.36
CA ASP A 165 1.66 -11.59 -2.80
C ASP A 165 1.11 -10.96 -1.51
N TRP A 166 -0.18 -11.17 -1.17
CA TRP A 166 -0.79 -10.78 0.12
C TRP A 166 -1.10 -11.97 1.05
N ASN A 167 -0.59 -13.19 0.76
CA ASN A 167 -0.87 -14.41 1.56
C ASN A 167 -2.35 -14.79 1.62
N LEU A 168 -3.12 -14.51 0.59
CA LEU A 168 -4.55 -14.77 0.58
C LEU A 168 -4.92 -16.16 0.02
N THR A 169 -3.94 -16.96 -0.38
CA THR A 169 -4.12 -18.31 -0.93
C THR A 169 -4.83 -19.27 0.03
N SER A 170 -4.67 -19.06 1.35
CA SER A 170 -5.35 -19.87 2.37
C SER A 170 -6.87 -19.72 2.34
N PHE A 171 -7.36 -18.55 1.89
CA PHE A 171 -8.79 -18.29 1.75
C PHE A 171 -9.40 -19.05 0.55
N ARG A 172 -8.57 -19.46 -0.42
CA ARG A 172 -8.99 -20.18 -1.61
C ARG A 172 -8.82 -21.70 -1.49
N LYS A 173 -7.84 -22.16 -0.72
CA LYS A 173 -7.47 -23.60 -0.64
C LYS A 173 -8.44 -24.50 0.11
N MET A 174 -9.52 -24.02 0.67
CA MET A 174 -10.49 -24.85 1.39
C MET A 174 -11.60 -25.44 0.52
N GLU A 175 -11.38 -25.55 -0.77
CA GLU A 175 -12.23 -26.32 -1.67
C GLU A 175 -11.71 -27.77 -1.83
N GLU A 176 -11.50 -28.47 -0.72
CA GLU A 176 -11.46 -29.95 -0.80
C GLU A 176 -12.90 -30.46 -0.79
N SER A 177 -13.24 -31.10 -1.90
CA SER A 177 -14.57 -31.67 -2.09
C SER A 177 -14.77 -32.89 -1.20
N ALA A 178 -15.43 -32.71 -0.07
CA ALA A 178 -15.93 -33.80 0.69
C ALA A 178 -17.33 -34.18 0.16
N ALA A 179 -17.49 -35.39 -0.35
CA ALA A 179 -18.77 -35.88 -0.80
C ALA A 179 -19.67 -36.21 0.39
N GLU A 180 -20.94 -35.82 0.36
CA GLU A 180 -21.92 -36.16 1.38
C GLU A 180 -22.17 -37.67 1.36
N SER A 181 -21.82 -38.38 2.43
CA SER A 181 -22.33 -39.72 2.67
C SER A 181 -23.73 -39.61 3.32
N LYS A 182 -24.68 -40.41 2.82
CA LYS A 182 -26.03 -40.44 3.37
C LYS A 182 -26.12 -40.86 4.83
N ASP A 183 -25.06 -41.52 5.34
CA ASP A 183 -24.99 -42.01 6.73
C ASP A 183 -24.29 -41.04 7.70
N TRP A 184 -23.83 -39.88 7.20
CA TRP A 184 -23.14 -38.86 8.06
C TRP A 184 -24.05 -38.33 9.16
N ASN A 185 -25.36 -38.24 8.95
CA ASN A 185 -26.26 -37.72 9.95
C ASN A 185 -26.42 -38.64 11.17
N GLN A 186 -26.19 -39.94 11.01
CA GLN A 186 -26.21 -40.91 12.16
C GLN A 186 -24.87 -40.90 12.89
N ALA A 187 -23.76 -40.57 12.24
CA ALA A 187 -22.44 -40.48 12.89
C ALA A 187 -22.25 -39.17 13.68
N LYS A 188 -23.04 -38.12 13.38
CA LYS A 188 -22.98 -36.85 14.12
C LYS A 188 -23.39 -36.98 15.59
N ASP A 189 -24.39 -37.80 15.89
CA ASP A 189 -24.91 -37.88 17.25
C ASP A 189 -24.01 -38.68 18.22
N ALA A 190 -23.08 -39.47 17.68
CA ALA A 190 -22.22 -40.33 18.53
C ALA A 190 -20.86 -39.67 18.86
N LYS A 191 -20.43 -38.64 18.17
CA LYS A 191 -19.07 -38.04 18.33
C LYS A 191 -19.02 -36.55 18.63
N ALA A 192 -20.13 -35.82 18.58
CA ALA A 192 -20.13 -34.37 18.81
C ALA A 192 -19.79 -33.97 20.25
N GLN A 193 -19.94 -34.88 21.21
CA GLN A 193 -19.64 -34.60 22.61
C GLN A 193 -18.15 -34.71 22.98
N ASP A 194 -17.32 -35.36 22.17
CA ASP A 194 -15.92 -35.63 22.51
C ASP A 194 -14.89 -34.67 21.86
N TRP A 195 -15.34 -33.78 20.96
CA TRP A 195 -14.46 -32.93 20.18
C TRP A 195 -14.23 -31.54 20.76
N GLU A 196 -15.07 -31.10 21.69
CA GLU A 196 -15.00 -29.73 22.24
C GLU A 196 -14.21 -29.63 23.55
N GLN A 197 -13.66 -30.73 24.08
CA GLN A 197 -12.79 -30.66 25.23
C GLN A 197 -11.38 -30.24 24.81
N HIS A 198 -11.17 -28.93 24.71
CA HIS A 198 -9.85 -28.34 24.82
C HIS A 198 -9.35 -28.57 26.24
N PHE A 199 -8.50 -29.56 26.41
CA PHE A 199 -7.88 -29.78 27.71
C PHE A 199 -6.84 -28.70 27.95
N LEU A 200 -7.16 -27.74 28.79
CA LEU A 200 -6.13 -26.96 29.47
C LEU A 200 -5.27 -27.95 30.25
N ASP A 201 -3.95 -27.81 30.13
CA ASP A 201 -3.04 -28.60 30.94
C ASP A 201 -3.31 -28.30 32.42
N ALA A 202 -4.08 -29.17 33.07
CA ALA A 202 -4.39 -29.05 34.51
C ALA A 202 -3.15 -29.13 35.41
N SER A 203 -2.00 -29.52 34.86
CA SER A 203 -0.72 -29.60 35.57
C SER A 203 0.15 -28.36 35.34
N ALA A 204 -0.22 -27.49 34.43
CA ALA A 204 0.52 -26.26 34.15
C ALA A 204 0.30 -25.26 35.29
N SER A 205 1.36 -24.93 36.00
CA SER A 205 1.38 -23.86 36.99
C SER A 205 2.06 -22.61 36.43
N GLN A 206 1.60 -21.45 36.88
CA GLN A 206 2.24 -20.17 36.53
C GLN A 206 3.71 -20.20 36.96
N PRO A 207 4.66 -19.84 36.10
CA PRO A 207 6.06 -19.71 36.46
C PRO A 207 6.25 -18.76 37.65
N SER A 208 7.16 -19.08 38.57
CA SER A 208 7.39 -18.28 39.77
C SER A 208 8.01 -16.90 39.49
N ASP A 209 8.51 -16.70 38.27
CA ASP A 209 9.13 -15.47 37.74
C ASP A 209 8.21 -14.66 36.83
N TRP A 210 6.95 -15.10 36.66
CA TRP A 210 5.94 -14.39 35.86
C TRP A 210 5.44 -13.13 36.57
N ASN A 211 5.52 -12.01 35.92
CA ASN A 211 5.04 -10.73 36.44
C ASN A 211 3.81 -10.26 35.64
N SER A 212 2.63 -10.35 36.22
CA SER A 212 1.36 -9.99 35.56
C SER A 212 1.28 -8.52 35.07
N GLU A 213 2.09 -7.61 35.64
CA GLU A 213 2.14 -6.21 35.19
C GLU A 213 2.99 -6.01 33.95
N LEU A 214 3.98 -6.91 33.73
CA LEU A 214 4.90 -6.84 32.57
C LEU A 214 4.56 -7.85 31.48
N ASP A 215 4.10 -9.06 31.88
CA ASP A 215 3.90 -10.20 30.98
C ASP A 215 2.41 -10.45 30.65
N GLY A 216 1.48 -9.70 31.30
CA GLY A 216 0.04 -9.86 31.11
C GLY A 216 -0.53 -11.04 31.88
N ASP A 217 -1.81 -11.35 31.69
CA ASP A 217 -2.49 -12.48 32.35
C ASP A 217 -1.96 -13.82 31.85
N TRP A 218 -1.44 -14.66 32.76
CA TRP A 218 -0.94 -15.97 32.43
C TRP A 218 -2.07 -16.90 31.98
N GLN A 219 -1.87 -17.58 30.88
CA GLN A 219 -2.77 -18.63 30.40
C GLN A 219 -2.01 -19.94 30.23
N ALA A 220 -2.57 -21.02 30.76
CA ALA A 220 -2.00 -22.35 30.61
C ALA A 220 -1.87 -22.72 29.11
N SER A 221 -0.75 -23.33 28.76
CA SER A 221 -0.53 -23.80 27.38
C SER A 221 -1.57 -24.86 27.01
N LEU A 222 -2.12 -24.75 25.81
CA LEU A 222 -2.97 -25.81 25.25
C LEU A 222 -2.08 -27.02 24.96
N LEU A 223 -2.37 -28.17 25.57
CA LEU A 223 -1.72 -29.44 25.23
C LEU A 223 -1.98 -29.74 23.74
N GLN A 224 -0.92 -29.81 22.96
CA GLN A 224 -1.00 -30.39 21.62
C GLN A 224 -1.46 -31.82 21.71
N LYS A 225 -2.56 -32.15 21.05
CA LYS A 225 -3.02 -33.51 20.89
C LYS A 225 -1.86 -34.36 20.35
N PRO A 226 -1.57 -35.52 20.94
CA PRO A 226 -0.59 -36.44 20.36
C PRO A 226 -0.98 -36.75 18.90
N PRO A 227 0.00 -36.91 17.98
CA PRO A 227 -0.29 -37.22 16.61
C PRO A 227 -1.21 -38.44 16.54
N TYR A 228 -2.28 -38.32 15.79
CA TYR A 228 -3.26 -39.35 15.54
C TYR A 228 -2.52 -40.63 15.13
N GLN A 229 -2.56 -41.66 15.96
CA GLN A 229 -2.03 -42.95 15.58
C GLN A 229 -2.99 -43.57 14.56
N ASP A 230 -2.52 -43.73 13.32
CA ASP A 230 -3.17 -44.55 12.31
C ASP A 230 -3.44 -45.95 12.89
N GLY A 231 -4.66 -46.24 13.30
CA GLY A 231 -4.97 -47.54 13.82
C GLY A 231 -6.35 -47.74 14.41
N LEU A 232 -7.06 -46.70 14.78
CA LEU A 232 -8.43 -46.84 15.29
C LEU A 232 -9.45 -46.50 14.18
N LYS A 233 -9.59 -47.40 13.19
CA LYS A 233 -10.80 -47.47 12.38
C LYS A 233 -11.97 -47.78 13.31
N PRO A 234 -13.04 -47.01 13.29
CA PRO A 234 -14.31 -47.51 13.85
C PRO A 234 -14.67 -48.76 13.03
N GLU A 235 -14.83 -49.91 13.74
CA GLU A 235 -15.34 -51.13 13.14
C GLU A 235 -16.69 -50.83 12.50
N GLY A 236 -16.82 -51.03 11.17
CA GLY A 236 -18.07 -50.90 10.41
C GLY A 236 -18.14 -49.82 9.34
N ILE A 237 -17.06 -49.09 9.10
CA ILE A 237 -17.04 -48.11 7.96
C ILE A 237 -16.23 -48.72 6.83
N ASP A 238 -16.90 -49.07 5.73
CA ASP A 238 -16.27 -49.52 4.48
C ASP A 238 -15.35 -48.43 3.91
N LYS A 239 -14.17 -48.84 3.39
CA LYS A 239 -13.17 -47.91 2.81
C LYS A 239 -13.71 -47.05 1.68
N ASP A 240 -14.76 -47.51 0.98
CA ASP A 240 -15.35 -46.83 -0.16
C ASP A 240 -16.37 -45.76 0.21
N ILE A 241 -16.69 -45.60 1.51
CA ILE A 241 -17.67 -44.61 2.00
C ILE A 241 -16.96 -43.32 2.48
N TRP A 242 -15.65 -43.31 2.58
CA TRP A 242 -14.88 -42.06 2.80
C TRP A 242 -14.76 -41.25 1.51
N LEU A 243 -15.89 -40.91 0.93
CA LEU A 243 -15.96 -39.82 -0.04
C LEU A 243 -15.93 -38.52 0.72
N HIS A 244 -14.94 -37.71 0.48
CA HIS A 244 -14.76 -36.43 1.13
C HIS A 244 -15.99 -35.54 0.94
N GLN A 245 -16.58 -35.10 2.02
CA GLN A 245 -17.75 -34.23 2.01
C GLN A 245 -17.30 -32.84 1.54
N LYS A 246 -17.99 -32.29 0.57
CA LYS A 246 -17.79 -30.90 0.13
C LYS A 246 -18.27 -29.98 1.25
N MET A 247 -17.38 -29.57 2.14
CA MET A 247 -17.70 -28.56 3.14
C MET A 247 -17.82 -27.22 2.40
N LYS A 248 -19.05 -26.69 2.40
CA LYS A 248 -19.27 -25.33 1.91
C LYS A 248 -18.57 -24.38 2.89
N ASN A 249 -17.36 -23.98 2.56
CA ASN A 249 -16.67 -22.96 3.34
C ASN A 249 -17.45 -21.65 3.21
N THR A 250 -18.15 -21.25 4.26
CA THR A 250 -18.86 -19.97 4.34
C THR A 250 -17.89 -18.77 4.24
N ASN A 251 -16.60 -19.05 4.35
CA ASN A 251 -15.52 -18.11 4.15
C ASN A 251 -14.87 -18.20 2.76
N TYR A 252 -15.44 -19.04 1.87
CA TYR A 252 -14.97 -19.13 0.49
C TYR A 252 -15.14 -17.79 -0.20
N LEU A 253 -14.05 -17.31 -0.75
CA LEU A 253 -14.04 -16.11 -1.56
C LEU A 253 -14.13 -16.52 -3.02
N THR A 254 -15.04 -15.91 -3.72
CA THR A 254 -14.98 -15.93 -5.16
C THR A 254 -13.69 -15.22 -5.60
N GLN A 255 -13.18 -15.56 -6.77
CA GLN A 255 -11.99 -14.95 -7.35
C GLN A 255 -12.05 -13.41 -7.34
N TYR A 256 -13.26 -12.87 -7.35
CA TYR A 256 -13.53 -11.43 -7.47
C TYR A 256 -13.44 -10.67 -6.13
N ASP A 257 -13.62 -11.37 -5.00
CA ASP A 257 -13.74 -10.68 -3.69
C ASP A 257 -12.42 -10.08 -3.17
N LEU A 258 -11.27 -10.50 -3.71
CA LEU A 258 -9.95 -10.08 -3.23
C LEU A 258 -9.49 -8.71 -3.75
N SER A 259 -9.98 -8.28 -4.91
CA SER A 259 -9.66 -7.01 -5.54
C SER A 259 -10.86 -6.09 -5.67
N GLU A 260 -12.04 -6.51 -5.18
CA GLU A 260 -13.28 -5.77 -5.29
C GLU A 260 -13.61 -5.06 -3.98
N PHE A 261 -13.85 -3.78 -4.10
CA PHE A 261 -14.29 -2.94 -3.00
C PHE A 261 -15.65 -2.33 -3.36
N GLU A 262 -16.61 -2.53 -2.48
CA GLU A 262 -17.90 -1.89 -2.60
C GLU A 262 -17.89 -0.55 -1.87
N ASN A 263 -18.67 0.42 -2.39
CA ASN A 263 -18.86 1.70 -1.72
C ASN A 263 -17.58 2.53 -1.49
N ILE A 264 -16.67 2.53 -2.46
CA ILE A 264 -15.52 3.44 -2.46
C ILE A 264 -16.05 4.88 -2.62
N GLY A 265 -15.72 5.80 -1.70
CA GLY A 265 -16.33 7.13 -1.75
C GLY A 265 -15.49 8.28 -1.19
N ALA A 266 -14.26 8.01 -0.73
CA ALA A 266 -13.35 9.06 -0.32
C ALA A 266 -11.89 8.68 -0.53
N ILE A 267 -11.06 9.69 -0.74
CA ILE A 267 -9.60 9.63 -0.77
C ILE A 267 -9.06 10.57 0.28
N GLY A 268 -7.92 10.26 0.87
CA GLY A 268 -7.31 11.19 1.82
C GLY A 268 -5.89 10.82 2.21
N LEU A 269 -5.31 11.77 2.91
CA LEU A 269 -4.04 11.65 3.59
C LEU A 269 -4.33 11.51 5.09
N GLU A 270 -3.72 10.53 5.72
CA GLU A 270 -3.66 10.40 7.17
C GLU A 270 -2.27 9.85 7.47
N LEU A 271 -1.37 10.73 7.87
CA LEU A 271 0.04 10.43 7.96
C LEU A 271 0.76 11.24 9.03
N TRP A 272 1.86 10.71 9.53
CA TRP A 272 2.80 11.39 10.40
C TRP A 272 4.02 11.85 9.62
N GLN A 273 4.52 13.06 9.93
CA GLN A 273 5.78 13.54 9.38
C GLN A 273 6.63 14.20 10.46
N VAL A 274 7.88 13.77 10.59
CA VAL A 274 8.87 14.42 11.47
C VAL A 274 9.31 15.76 10.88
N ARG A 275 9.53 15.81 9.58
CA ARG A 275 9.81 17.05 8.82
C ARG A 275 8.72 17.29 7.79
N SER A 276 8.22 18.52 7.78
CA SER A 276 7.28 19.00 6.75
C SER A 276 7.98 19.33 5.44
N GLY A 277 7.22 19.57 4.39
CA GLY A 277 7.71 19.88 3.05
C GLY A 277 7.36 18.82 2.01
N THR A 278 6.47 17.88 2.34
CA THR A 278 5.92 16.94 1.36
C THR A 278 4.77 17.58 0.62
N ILE A 279 4.81 17.51 -0.70
CA ILE A 279 3.80 18.04 -1.61
C ILE A 279 3.13 16.86 -2.32
N PHE A 280 1.80 16.87 -2.32
CA PHE A 280 0.95 15.89 -3.00
C PHE A 280 0.15 16.59 -4.09
N ASP A 281 0.03 15.96 -5.27
CA ASP A 281 -0.70 16.53 -6.40
C ASP A 281 -1.17 15.46 -7.40
N ASN A 282 -1.92 15.87 -8.42
CA ASN A 282 -2.30 15.06 -9.57
C ASN A 282 -2.97 13.73 -9.19
N PHE A 283 -3.95 13.81 -8.27
CA PHE A 283 -4.70 12.64 -7.83
C PHE A 283 -5.66 12.16 -8.90
N LEU A 284 -5.67 10.86 -9.16
CA LEU A 284 -6.58 10.23 -10.10
C LEU A 284 -7.06 8.88 -9.58
N ILE A 285 -8.35 8.62 -9.71
CA ILE A 285 -8.97 7.30 -9.57
C ILE A 285 -9.82 7.04 -10.81
N THR A 286 -9.51 5.98 -11.56
CA THR A 286 -10.18 5.63 -12.81
C THR A 286 -10.27 4.11 -12.98
N ASP A 287 -11.10 3.65 -13.94
CA ASP A 287 -11.13 2.26 -14.38
C ASP A 287 -10.35 2.01 -15.69
N ASP A 288 -9.66 3.03 -16.20
CA ASP A 288 -8.97 3.01 -17.49
C ASP A 288 -7.48 3.31 -17.34
N GLU A 289 -6.64 2.33 -17.69
CA GLU A 289 -5.19 2.41 -17.59
C GLU A 289 -4.62 3.40 -18.64
N GLU A 290 -5.19 3.46 -19.84
CA GLU A 290 -4.74 4.37 -20.90
C GLU A 290 -5.04 5.83 -20.53
N TYR A 291 -6.22 6.08 -19.94
CA TYR A 291 -6.55 7.42 -19.43
C TYR A 291 -5.56 7.85 -18.35
N ALA A 292 -5.22 6.95 -17.40
CA ALA A 292 -4.25 7.23 -16.35
C ALA A 292 -2.85 7.54 -16.90
N GLU A 293 -2.40 6.79 -17.92
CA GLU A 293 -1.13 7.05 -18.59
C GLU A 293 -1.11 8.42 -19.31
N ASN A 294 -2.19 8.76 -19.98
CA ASN A 294 -2.32 10.05 -20.68
C ASN A 294 -2.37 11.21 -19.69
N PHE A 295 -3.10 11.07 -18.58
CA PHE A 295 -3.13 12.04 -17.50
C PHE A 295 -1.74 12.22 -16.87
N ALA A 296 -1.02 11.14 -16.61
CA ALA A 296 0.35 11.19 -16.11
C ALA A 296 1.30 11.95 -17.04
N LYS A 297 1.17 11.75 -18.36
CA LYS A 297 1.97 12.46 -19.37
C LYS A 297 1.65 13.95 -19.40
N ALA A 298 0.37 14.32 -19.29
CA ALA A 298 -0.09 15.71 -19.35
C ALA A 298 0.23 16.51 -18.08
N THR A 299 0.43 15.83 -16.94
CA THR A 299 0.73 16.46 -15.64
C THR A 299 2.21 16.31 -15.27
N TRP A 300 2.57 15.22 -14.58
CA TRP A 300 3.94 14.93 -14.15
C TRP A 300 4.92 14.87 -15.34
N GLY A 301 4.49 14.31 -16.47
CA GLY A 301 5.32 14.17 -17.66
C GLY A 301 5.86 15.49 -18.19
N GLU A 302 5.04 16.56 -18.13
CA GLU A 302 5.43 17.89 -18.57
C GLU A 302 6.29 18.63 -17.54
N THR A 303 6.09 18.38 -16.25
CA THR A 303 6.77 19.10 -15.16
C THR A 303 8.12 18.52 -14.75
N LYS A 304 8.32 17.20 -14.91
CA LYS A 304 9.55 16.51 -14.47
C LYS A 304 10.85 16.99 -15.14
N GLY A 305 10.78 17.42 -16.42
CA GLY A 305 11.92 17.93 -17.16
C GLY A 305 12.37 19.30 -16.65
N PRO A 306 11.48 20.30 -16.69
CA PRO A 306 11.74 21.63 -16.12
C PRO A 306 12.18 21.60 -14.65
N GLU A 307 11.60 20.75 -13.81
CA GLU A 307 11.99 20.61 -12.42
C GLU A 307 13.46 20.23 -12.26
N ARG A 308 13.94 19.24 -13.03
CA ARG A 308 15.36 18.81 -13.01
C ARG A 308 16.30 19.86 -13.57
N GLU A 309 15.87 20.60 -14.59
CA GLU A 309 16.65 21.70 -15.15
C GLU A 309 16.83 22.84 -14.15
N MET A 310 15.75 23.19 -13.42
CA MET A 310 15.79 24.21 -12.37
C MET A 310 16.71 23.78 -11.22
N ASP A 311 16.63 22.55 -10.76
CA ASP A 311 17.49 22.00 -9.70
C ASP A 311 18.97 22.05 -10.13
N ALA A 312 19.28 21.65 -11.38
CA ALA A 312 20.63 21.72 -11.91
C ALA A 312 21.17 23.15 -12.04
N VAL A 313 20.33 24.14 -12.29
CA VAL A 313 20.71 25.55 -12.31
C VAL A 313 20.96 26.04 -10.89
N GLN A 314 20.07 25.76 -9.94
CA GLN A 314 20.22 26.14 -8.55
C GLN A 314 21.48 25.53 -7.92
N ALA A 315 21.76 24.25 -8.15
CA ALA A 315 22.96 23.58 -7.70
C ALA A 315 24.24 24.25 -8.23
N LYS A 316 24.25 24.69 -9.50
CA LYS A 316 25.40 25.44 -10.06
C LYS A 316 25.58 26.80 -9.42
N GLU A 317 24.50 27.50 -9.13
CA GLU A 317 24.53 28.81 -8.46
C GLU A 317 25.00 28.68 -7.02
N GLU A 318 24.57 27.64 -6.30
CA GLU A 318 25.03 27.35 -4.93
C GLU A 318 26.53 27.05 -4.88
N VAL A 319 27.02 26.21 -5.79
CA VAL A 319 28.46 25.91 -5.89
C VAL A 319 29.25 27.16 -6.22
N LYS A 320 28.71 28.04 -7.11
CA LYS A 320 29.37 29.30 -7.43
C LYS A 320 29.43 30.25 -6.24
N LYS A 321 28.33 30.40 -5.49
CA LYS A 321 28.28 31.21 -4.26
C LYS A 321 29.25 30.68 -3.17
N ALA A 322 29.21 29.36 -2.94
CA ALA A 322 30.13 28.74 -1.97
C ALA A 322 31.61 28.98 -2.33
N ARG A 323 31.96 28.93 -3.63
CA ARG A 323 33.30 29.23 -4.10
C ARG A 323 33.65 30.69 -3.91
N GLU A 324 32.75 31.63 -4.20
CA GLU A 324 32.94 33.06 -3.99
C GLU A 324 33.14 33.37 -2.50
N GLU A 325 32.34 32.76 -1.60
CA GLU A 325 32.48 32.88 -0.16
C GLU A 325 33.84 32.33 0.35
N ASP A 326 34.31 31.20 -0.17
CA ASP A 326 35.61 30.63 0.15
C ASP A 326 36.78 31.53 -0.33
N GLU A 327 36.64 32.10 -1.53
CA GLU A 327 37.64 33.04 -2.09
C GLU A 327 37.73 34.32 -1.23
N GLU A 328 36.57 34.88 -0.80
CA GLU A 328 36.54 36.04 0.11
C GLU A 328 37.13 35.72 1.48
N LEU A 329 36.83 34.52 2.04
CA LEU A 329 37.38 34.08 3.33
C LEU A 329 38.88 33.92 3.26
N LEU A 330 39.41 33.39 2.15
CA LEU A 330 40.85 33.27 1.90
C LEU A 330 41.49 34.63 1.75
N ALA A 331 40.91 35.56 0.99
CA ALA A 331 41.39 36.93 0.84
C ALA A 331 41.44 37.67 2.18
N GLY A 332 40.39 37.54 3.01
CA GLY A 332 40.37 38.09 4.37
C GLY A 332 41.45 37.54 5.30
N LYS A 333 41.73 36.24 5.20
CA LYS A 333 42.84 35.61 5.97
C LYS A 333 44.23 36.11 5.50
N PHE A 334 44.40 36.32 4.21
CA PHE A 334 45.63 36.89 3.68
C PHE A 334 45.84 38.33 4.19
N HIS A 335 44.81 39.16 4.17
CA HIS A 335 44.85 40.55 4.65
C HIS A 335 45.15 40.65 6.14
N MET A 336 44.61 39.76 6.97
CA MET A 336 44.92 39.68 8.41
C MET A 336 46.38 39.24 8.62
N ARG A 337 46.90 38.33 7.84
CA ARG A 337 48.29 37.87 7.95
C ARG A 337 49.28 38.96 7.54
N GLU A 338 49.00 39.71 6.51
CA GLU A 338 49.80 40.86 6.06
C GLU A 338 49.78 42.02 7.08
N SER A 339 48.61 42.32 7.67
CA SER A 339 48.46 43.33 8.70
C SER A 339 49.20 42.95 9.99
N HIS A 340 49.26 41.66 10.34
CA HIS A 340 50.00 41.13 11.48
C HIS A 340 51.51 41.18 11.22
N PHE A 341 51.96 40.87 10.01
CA PHE A 341 53.35 40.91 9.60
C PHE A 341 53.87 42.35 9.58
N ASN A 342 53.13 43.29 9.02
CA ASN A 342 53.46 44.72 8.99
C ASN A 342 53.49 45.37 10.38
N ARG A 343 52.68 44.84 11.34
CA ARG A 343 52.69 45.36 12.74
C ARG A 343 53.90 44.84 13.54
N TYR A 344 54.45 43.70 13.20
CA TYR A 344 55.64 43.15 13.83
C TYR A 344 56.95 43.87 13.36
N TYR A 345 57.06 44.10 12.04
CA TYR A 345 58.27 44.75 11.47
C TYR A 345 58.34 46.25 11.76
N ARG A 346 57.28 46.98 12.02
CA ARG A 346 57.29 48.37 12.45
C ARG A 346 57.66 48.59 13.91
N ARG A 347 57.83 47.56 14.71
CA ARG A 347 58.24 47.69 16.12
C ARG A 347 59.76 47.67 16.35
N ASP A 348 60.50 47.24 15.36
CA ASP A 348 61.95 47.09 15.47
C ASP A 348 62.71 48.28 14.84
N GLU A 349 61.97 49.33 14.42
CA GLU A 349 62.57 50.55 13.85
C GLU A 349 62.38 51.81 14.76
N LEU A 350 62.24 51.64 16.09
CA LEU A 350 62.27 52.80 17.04
C LEU A 350 63.29 52.60 18.12
#